data_0ed1649f59fd1c0a5a081bbee5db0274
#
_entry.id   0ed1649f59fd1c0a5a081bbee5db0274
#
_cell.length_a   1.000
_cell.length_b   1.000
_cell.length_c   1.000
_cell.angle_alpha   90.00
_cell.angle_beta   90.00
_cell.angle_gamma   90.00
#
_symmetry.space_group_name_H-M   'P 1'
#
loop_
_entity.id
_entity.type
_entity.pdbx_description
1 polymer ?
#
loop_
_entity_poly.entity_id
_entity_poly.type
_entity_poly.pdbx_seq_one_letter_code
_entity_poly.pdbx_strand_id
1 'polypeptide(L)'
;MKKISDILRKKQVLYPLIALAGFVLGWLLFSPSSSPESAEGTHAEAHNHDMHGTSHDLVQDESGVWTCSMHPQIRQDKPGKCPICGMDLIPLKKNVISGGDAVSDPDAIRLSDEAMALADVQTTRVSRSNPVKQVRLYGKIIPDERSLQSQTAYVGGRIERLDIEFTGETVRAGQTLATLYSPELFTAQQELLEAVRMQQPALVQAAREKLRLWNLTDAQIDAIQYSGQASPMVEIKSNTNGIVIAKRVNRGDYVSQGSILFDIANLSRVWAMFDAFEVDLPFLAKGDQVEFTLSAFPGKTYSGRISFIDPILNATTRTARVRVDVANPTLEMKPEMYATAQVAAPLKGYKDRIVVPQTAVLWTGKRAVVYVRLPDTDTPTFRMREVTLGPALGGAYVVLDGLSDGEEIVTNGVFSIDASAQLEGKRSMMNEDTPGTAPMTGHQGHSMSGMSGSHAVSQESEHVLFAVRGSCDMCKERIETAAKGVSGVRSAHWD
;
A
#
# COMPACT_ATOMS: atom_id res chain seq x y z
N MET A 1 -41.40 -25.47 -16.40
CA MET A 1 -40.88 -24.10 -16.64
C MET A 1 -41.68 -22.98 -15.97
N LYS A 2 -42.97 -23.13 -15.63
CA LYS A 2 -43.78 -22.08 -14.95
C LYS A 2 -43.41 -21.78 -13.49
N LYS A 3 -42.86 -22.72 -12.72
CA LYS A 3 -42.46 -22.51 -11.29
C LYS A 3 -41.21 -21.66 -11.07
N ILE A 4 -40.32 -21.56 -12.05
CA ILE A 4 -39.06 -20.79 -11.93
C ILE A 4 -39.34 -19.30 -12.21
N SER A 5 -40.24 -18.96 -13.11
CA SER A 5 -40.62 -17.57 -13.41
C SER A 5 -41.34 -16.86 -12.25
N ASP A 6 -42.09 -17.58 -11.44
CA ASP A 6 -42.77 -17.01 -10.25
C ASP A 6 -41.84 -16.72 -9.09
N ILE A 7 -40.75 -17.49 -8.95
CA ILE A 7 -39.69 -17.25 -7.93
C ILE A 7 -38.85 -16.03 -8.29
N LEU A 8 -38.54 -15.85 -9.57
CA LEU A 8 -37.76 -14.69 -10.07
C LEU A 8 -38.58 -13.38 -9.96
N ARG A 9 -39.91 -13.45 -10.23
CA ARG A 9 -40.76 -12.28 -10.09
C ARG A 9 -40.95 -11.83 -8.63
N LYS A 10 -41.00 -12.75 -7.67
CA LYS A 10 -41.02 -12.42 -6.23
C LYS A 10 -39.72 -11.77 -5.73
N LYS A 11 -38.55 -12.17 -6.26
CA LYS A 11 -37.26 -11.56 -5.89
C LYS A 11 -37.10 -10.14 -6.45
N GLN A 12 -37.59 -9.86 -7.65
CA GLN A 12 -37.51 -8.52 -8.25
C GLN A 12 -38.33 -7.44 -7.50
N VAL A 13 -39.36 -7.85 -6.76
CA VAL A 13 -40.18 -6.92 -5.93
C VAL A 13 -39.63 -6.84 -4.49
N LEU A 14 -39.02 -7.91 -4.00
CA LEU A 14 -38.51 -7.97 -2.61
C LEU A 14 -37.27 -7.09 -2.37
N TYR A 15 -36.35 -7.04 -3.32
CA TYR A 15 -35.09 -6.23 -3.17
C TYR A 15 -35.35 -4.72 -3.10
N PRO A 16 -36.19 -4.09 -3.96
CA PRO A 16 -36.48 -2.67 -3.84
C PRO A 16 -37.28 -2.34 -2.55
N LEU A 17 -38.07 -3.26 -2.04
CA LEU A 17 -38.81 -3.06 -0.78
C LEU A 17 -37.88 -3.07 0.45
N ILE A 18 -36.88 -3.94 0.47
CA ILE A 18 -35.84 -3.98 1.50
C ILE A 18 -34.94 -2.72 1.43
N ALA A 19 -34.60 -2.27 0.21
CA ALA A 19 -33.82 -1.04 0.02
C ALA A 19 -34.59 0.21 0.49
N LEU A 20 -35.91 0.27 0.24
CA LEU A 20 -36.76 1.38 0.67
C LEU A 20 -36.95 1.40 2.20
N ALA A 21 -37.09 0.23 2.82
CA ALA A 21 -37.13 0.10 4.28
C ALA A 21 -35.82 0.52 4.96
N GLY A 22 -34.67 0.16 4.36
CA GLY A 22 -33.33 0.60 4.83
C GLY A 22 -33.15 2.11 4.73
N PHE A 23 -33.65 2.73 3.65
CA PHE A 23 -33.58 4.18 3.46
C PHE A 23 -34.44 4.95 4.47
N VAL A 24 -35.65 4.46 4.74
CA VAL A 24 -36.55 5.06 5.75
C VAL A 24 -35.99 4.92 7.16
N LEU A 25 -35.39 3.77 7.49
CA LEU A 25 -34.77 3.54 8.78
C LEU A 25 -33.51 4.41 8.98
N GLY A 26 -32.72 4.59 7.94
CA GLY A 26 -31.53 5.49 7.95
C GLY A 26 -31.93 6.96 8.11
N TRP A 27 -33.00 7.39 7.44
CA TRP A 27 -33.53 8.76 7.59
C TRP A 27 -34.06 9.04 9.00
N LEU A 28 -34.69 8.04 9.65
CA LEU A 28 -35.22 8.14 11.01
C LEU A 28 -34.12 8.19 12.09
N LEU A 29 -32.97 7.55 11.81
CA LEU A 29 -31.83 7.50 12.76
C LEU A 29 -30.84 8.67 12.61
N PHE A 30 -30.79 9.31 11.43
CA PHE A 30 -29.80 10.36 11.13
C PHE A 30 -30.39 11.72 10.77
N SER A 31 -31.70 11.97 11.04
CA SER A 31 -32.26 13.31 10.88
C SER A 31 -31.78 14.23 12.00
N PRO A 32 -31.08 15.33 11.68
CA PRO A 32 -30.70 16.31 12.70
C PRO A 32 -31.96 16.99 13.24
N SER A 33 -32.15 16.92 14.55
CA SER A 33 -33.22 17.61 15.27
C SER A 33 -32.93 19.12 15.27
N SER A 34 -33.62 19.86 14.43
CA SER A 34 -33.71 21.31 14.53
C SER A 34 -34.73 21.64 15.62
N SER A 35 -34.25 22.25 16.72
CA SER A 35 -35.08 22.80 17.75
C SER A 35 -35.69 24.12 17.26
N PRO A 36 -36.97 24.40 17.52
CA PRO A 36 -37.59 25.69 17.18
C PRO A 36 -37.25 26.74 18.20
N GLU A 37 -36.86 27.88 17.70
CA GLU A 37 -36.70 29.16 18.38
C GLU A 37 -38.08 29.69 18.80
N SER A 38 -38.26 29.98 20.08
CA SER A 38 -39.41 30.70 20.60
C SER A 38 -38.95 32.04 21.16
N ALA A 39 -39.58 33.06 20.63
CA ALA A 39 -39.40 34.46 20.96
C ALA A 39 -40.05 34.84 22.29
N GLU A 40 -39.62 36.01 22.78
CA GLU A 40 -40.24 36.95 23.69
C GLU A 40 -39.98 36.81 25.21
N GLY A 41 -39.44 37.88 25.74
CA GLY A 41 -39.44 38.18 27.18
C GLY A 41 -38.43 39.27 27.57
N THR A 42 -38.82 40.52 27.36
CA THR A 42 -38.26 41.74 27.91
C THR A 42 -37.98 41.66 29.41
N HIS A 43 -36.75 42.01 29.83
CA HIS A 43 -36.54 42.80 31.06
C HIS A 43 -35.18 43.52 30.99
N ALA A 44 -35.31 44.87 31.03
CA ALA A 44 -34.23 45.80 31.23
C ALA A 44 -33.84 45.81 32.71
N GLU A 45 -32.57 45.56 33.01
CA GLU A 45 -31.96 46.06 34.23
C GLU A 45 -30.63 46.72 33.92
N ALA A 46 -30.60 48.00 34.14
CA ALA A 46 -29.44 48.85 34.04
C ALA A 46 -28.53 48.65 35.26
N HIS A 47 -27.33 48.10 34.99
CA HIS A 47 -26.23 48.24 35.95
C HIS A 47 -25.24 49.26 35.43
N ASN A 48 -25.38 50.43 36.13
CA ASN A 48 -24.46 51.55 36.13
C ASN A 48 -23.17 51.09 36.83
N HIS A 49 -22.04 50.99 36.10
CA HIS A 49 -20.72 50.93 36.70
C HIS A 49 -19.95 52.20 36.40
N ASP A 50 -19.67 52.92 37.45
CA ASP A 50 -18.93 54.16 37.52
C ASP A 50 -17.56 54.04 36.83
N MET A 51 -17.30 55.03 36.05
CA MET A 51 -16.01 55.35 35.43
C MET A 51 -15.05 55.85 36.53
N HIS A 52 -14.08 55.02 36.91
CA HIS A 52 -12.84 55.53 37.46
C HIS A 52 -11.85 55.76 36.34
N GLY A 53 -11.67 57.01 36.02
CA GLY A 53 -10.62 57.45 35.09
C GLY A 53 -9.24 57.27 35.73
N THR A 54 -8.44 56.45 35.04
CA THR A 54 -6.99 56.57 35.15
C THR A 54 -6.49 57.04 33.79
N SER A 55 -6.09 58.31 33.80
CA SER A 55 -5.33 58.90 32.68
C SER A 55 -4.02 58.20 32.55
N HIS A 56 -3.92 57.38 31.53
CA HIS A 56 -2.62 56.92 31.04
C HIS A 56 -2.14 57.87 29.94
N ASP A 57 -1.03 58.52 30.24
CA ASP A 57 -0.28 59.32 29.30
C ASP A 57 -0.06 58.56 27.99
N LEU A 58 -0.55 59.14 26.90
CA LEU A 58 -0.33 58.66 25.55
C LEU A 58 1.11 58.97 25.18
N VAL A 59 1.98 58.01 25.34
CA VAL A 59 3.28 58.00 24.64
C VAL A 59 2.95 57.77 23.18
N GLN A 60 3.10 58.80 22.38
CA GLN A 60 3.06 58.71 20.92
C GLN A 60 4.22 57.91 20.42
N ASP A 61 3.96 56.69 20.01
CA ASP A 61 4.93 55.86 19.29
C ASP A 61 4.69 56.00 17.79
N GLU A 62 5.68 56.55 17.08
CA GLU A 62 5.64 56.95 15.67
C GLU A 62 5.78 55.74 14.73
N SER A 63 4.86 54.80 14.74
CA SER A 63 4.75 53.83 13.65
C SER A 63 3.27 53.50 13.37
N GLY A 64 2.61 54.48 12.73
CA GLY A 64 1.18 54.59 12.60
C GLY A 64 0.55 53.71 11.51
N VAL A 65 0.66 52.37 11.55
CA VAL A 65 -0.17 51.51 10.70
C VAL A 65 -1.31 50.94 11.54
N TRP A 66 -2.55 51.23 11.07
CA TRP A 66 -3.78 50.74 11.69
C TRP A 66 -4.39 49.65 10.83
N THR A 67 -4.90 48.58 11.45
CA THR A 67 -5.50 47.44 10.78
C THR A 67 -6.84 47.06 11.38
N CYS A 68 -7.67 46.33 10.63
CA CYS A 68 -8.92 45.79 11.11
C CYS A 68 -8.72 44.34 11.61
N SER A 69 -9.24 44.05 12.79
CA SER A 69 -9.17 42.69 13.38
C SER A 69 -9.84 41.60 12.50
N MET A 70 -10.87 42.00 11.73
CA MET A 70 -11.59 41.09 10.84
C MET A 70 -11.05 41.11 9.38
N HIS A 71 -10.35 42.17 8.98
CA HIS A 71 -9.80 42.34 7.62
C HIS A 71 -8.34 42.77 7.70
N PRO A 72 -7.40 41.87 8.00
CA PRO A 72 -5.96 42.18 8.19
C PRO A 72 -5.30 42.81 6.98
N GLN A 73 -5.89 42.63 5.78
CA GLN A 73 -5.41 43.25 4.52
C GLN A 73 -5.64 44.78 4.49
N ILE A 74 -6.54 45.31 5.33
CA ILE A 74 -6.77 46.76 5.45
C ILE A 74 -5.71 47.34 6.37
N ARG A 75 -4.84 48.17 5.80
CA ARG A 75 -3.78 48.92 6.50
C ARG A 75 -3.92 50.36 6.16
N GLN A 76 -4.00 51.21 7.16
CA GLN A 76 -4.11 52.69 7.03
C GLN A 76 -3.11 53.38 7.94
N ASP A 77 -2.61 54.52 7.53
CA ASP A 77 -1.63 55.29 8.26
C ASP A 77 -2.26 56.15 9.35
N LYS A 78 -3.58 56.12 9.54
CA LYS A 78 -4.35 56.90 10.50
C LYS A 78 -5.42 56.06 11.17
N PRO A 79 -5.79 56.42 12.41
CA PRO A 79 -6.94 55.79 13.06
C PRO A 79 -8.22 56.13 12.25
N GLY A 80 -9.12 55.15 12.16
CA GLY A 80 -10.35 55.31 11.38
C GLY A 80 -11.19 54.04 11.43
N LYS A 81 -12.18 53.98 10.54
CA LYS A 81 -13.06 52.83 10.40
C LYS A 81 -12.67 51.97 9.22
N CYS A 82 -12.79 50.66 9.37
CA CYS A 82 -12.56 49.71 8.29
C CYS A 82 -13.58 49.95 7.15
N PRO A 83 -13.13 50.15 5.89
CA PRO A 83 -14.04 50.43 4.79
C PRO A 83 -14.91 49.23 4.39
N ILE A 84 -14.58 48.00 4.86
CA ILE A 84 -15.32 46.78 4.54
C ILE A 84 -16.40 46.48 5.58
N CYS A 85 -16.10 46.62 6.90
CA CYS A 85 -17.02 46.22 7.97
C CYS A 85 -17.42 47.35 8.93
N GLY A 86 -16.85 48.55 8.75
CA GLY A 86 -17.20 49.72 9.61
C GLY A 86 -16.66 49.69 11.04
N MET A 87 -15.94 48.64 11.44
CA MET A 87 -15.34 48.59 12.79
C MET A 87 -14.11 49.49 12.91
N ASP A 88 -13.84 49.97 14.13
CA ASP A 88 -12.68 50.80 14.38
C ASP A 88 -11.38 50.01 14.13
N LEU A 89 -10.42 50.66 13.46
CA LEU A 89 -9.10 50.10 13.23
C LEU A 89 -8.28 50.13 14.52
N ILE A 90 -7.55 49.08 14.76
CA ILE A 90 -6.62 48.94 15.88
C ILE A 90 -5.19 49.19 15.43
N PRO A 91 -4.35 49.85 16.26
CA PRO A 91 -2.96 50.05 15.90
C PRO A 91 -2.22 48.72 15.81
N LEU A 92 -1.53 48.51 14.70
CA LEU A 92 -0.67 47.34 14.51
C LEU A 92 0.57 47.56 15.39
N LYS A 93 0.56 47.03 16.60
CA LYS A 93 1.77 46.99 17.44
C LYS A 93 2.80 46.09 16.73
N LYS A 94 3.80 46.68 16.14
CA LYS A 94 5.04 45.93 15.88
C LYS A 94 5.56 45.56 17.28
N ASN A 95 5.51 44.30 17.63
CA ASN A 95 6.22 43.79 18.79
C ASN A 95 7.72 43.93 18.52
N VAL A 96 8.23 45.11 18.80
CA VAL A 96 9.67 45.29 18.98
C VAL A 96 9.95 44.71 20.36
N ILE A 97 10.31 43.41 20.36
CA ILE A 97 10.90 42.77 21.54
C ILE A 97 12.27 43.39 21.71
N SER A 98 12.33 44.45 22.56
CA SER A 98 13.57 44.98 23.10
C SER A 98 14.11 43.96 24.08
N GLY A 99 15.09 43.22 23.71
CA GLY A 99 15.78 42.27 24.60
C GLY A 99 16.94 41.61 23.85
N GLY A 100 18.14 42.14 24.09
CA GLY A 100 19.45 41.46 24.00
C GLY A 100 19.83 40.76 22.70
N ASP A 101 20.90 41.17 22.10
CA ASP A 101 21.79 40.52 21.13
C ASP A 101 21.43 39.08 20.72
N ALA A 102 20.40 38.90 19.93
CA ALA A 102 20.17 37.69 19.19
C ALA A 102 20.21 38.05 17.72
N VAL A 103 21.10 37.45 16.98
CA VAL A 103 21.23 37.45 15.52
C VAL A 103 19.82 37.44 14.92
N SER A 104 19.39 38.60 14.38
CA SER A 104 18.08 38.73 13.72
C SER A 104 18.14 37.99 12.40
N ASP A 105 17.94 36.67 12.48
CA ASP A 105 17.75 35.85 11.30
C ASP A 105 16.41 36.23 10.65
N PRO A 106 16.40 36.85 9.46
CA PRO A 106 15.18 37.33 8.82
C PRO A 106 14.22 36.17 8.48
N ASP A 107 14.72 34.97 8.34
CA ASP A 107 13.96 33.78 7.97
C ASP A 107 13.44 32.98 9.19
N ALA A 108 13.82 33.38 10.41
CA ALA A 108 13.38 32.68 11.61
C ALA A 108 11.92 32.99 11.98
N ILE A 109 11.16 31.96 12.26
CA ILE A 109 9.74 32.03 12.65
C ILE A 109 9.66 31.86 14.17
N ARG A 110 9.02 32.78 14.85
CA ARG A 110 8.81 32.74 16.29
C ARG A 110 7.35 32.39 16.59
N LEU A 111 7.16 31.41 17.45
CA LEU A 111 5.83 30.99 17.90
C LEU A 111 5.75 31.17 19.43
N SER A 112 4.62 31.63 19.93
CA SER A 112 4.37 31.57 21.35
C SER A 112 4.07 30.15 21.82
N ASP A 113 4.22 29.84 23.09
CA ASP A 113 3.91 28.54 23.66
C ASP A 113 2.44 28.16 23.44
N GLU A 114 1.54 29.13 23.48
CA GLU A 114 0.11 28.95 23.23
C GLU A 114 -0.12 28.59 21.75
N ALA A 115 0.57 29.26 20.83
CA ALA A 115 0.47 28.96 19.39
C ALA A 115 1.04 27.58 19.06
N MET A 116 2.12 27.17 19.71
CA MET A 116 2.66 25.80 19.59
C MET A 116 1.68 24.75 20.09
N ALA A 117 1.06 24.99 21.26
CA ALA A 117 0.07 24.09 21.83
C ALA A 117 -1.18 23.98 20.94
N LEU A 118 -1.66 25.12 20.40
CA LEU A 118 -2.82 25.13 19.50
C LEU A 118 -2.57 24.40 18.18
N ALA A 119 -1.35 24.51 17.64
CA ALA A 119 -0.93 23.87 16.38
C ALA A 119 -0.37 22.44 16.59
N ASP A 120 -0.39 21.91 17.80
CA ASP A 120 0.19 20.62 18.20
C ASP A 120 1.63 20.46 17.66
N VAL A 121 2.45 21.49 17.82
CA VAL A 121 3.83 21.48 17.36
C VAL A 121 4.68 20.64 18.32
N GLN A 122 5.22 19.54 17.82
CA GLN A 122 6.12 18.67 18.57
C GLN A 122 7.48 18.66 17.92
N THR A 123 8.51 18.61 18.75
CA THR A 123 9.90 18.57 18.30
C THR A 123 10.60 17.31 18.77
N THR A 124 11.60 16.86 18.02
CA THR A 124 12.41 15.70 18.37
C THR A 124 13.86 15.97 17.99
N ARG A 125 14.79 15.55 18.84
CA ARG A 125 16.21 15.61 18.52
C ARG A 125 16.57 14.51 17.55
N VAL A 126 17.21 14.89 16.45
CA VAL A 126 17.73 13.91 15.47
C VAL A 126 19.02 13.29 15.98
N SER A 127 19.18 12.01 15.71
CA SER A 127 20.40 11.28 16.02
C SER A 127 20.79 10.37 14.87
N ARG A 128 22.10 10.09 14.80
CA ARG A 128 22.60 9.12 13.84
C ARG A 128 22.23 7.71 14.25
N SER A 129 21.84 6.91 13.28
CA SER A 129 21.43 5.52 13.49
C SER A 129 21.77 4.65 12.29
N ASN A 130 21.61 3.34 12.44
CA ASN A 130 21.67 2.42 11.33
C ASN A 130 20.25 2.21 10.80
N PRO A 131 19.86 2.84 9.69
CA PRO A 131 18.48 2.77 9.20
C PRO A 131 18.13 1.36 8.78
N VAL A 132 16.91 0.96 9.17
CA VAL A 132 16.31 -0.33 8.83
C VAL A 132 15.03 -0.06 8.07
N LYS A 133 14.94 -0.55 6.84
CA LYS A 133 13.69 -0.48 6.07
C LYS A 133 12.78 -1.63 6.46
N GLN A 134 11.56 -1.32 6.81
CA GLN A 134 10.51 -2.33 7.01
C GLN A 134 9.85 -2.64 5.66
N VAL A 135 10.15 -3.82 5.13
CA VAL A 135 9.52 -4.31 3.89
C VAL A 135 8.34 -5.20 4.27
N ARG A 136 7.15 -4.84 3.79
CA ARG A 136 5.94 -5.63 3.99
C ARG A 136 5.65 -6.45 2.74
N LEU A 137 5.50 -7.76 2.92
CA LEU A 137 5.24 -8.71 1.85
C LEU A 137 3.91 -9.41 2.08
N TYR A 138 3.21 -9.69 0.99
CA TYR A 138 1.96 -10.45 0.99
C TYR A 138 2.17 -11.74 0.20
N GLY A 139 1.52 -12.80 0.64
CA GLY A 139 1.70 -14.08 -0.01
C GLY A 139 0.77 -15.15 0.50
N LYS A 140 1.13 -16.40 0.25
CA LYS A 140 0.36 -17.57 0.66
C LYS A 140 1.26 -18.75 0.99
N ILE A 141 0.71 -19.69 1.74
CA ILE A 141 1.34 -20.99 1.98
C ILE A 141 1.13 -21.88 0.77
N ILE A 142 2.19 -22.52 0.29
CA ILE A 142 2.11 -23.55 -0.75
C ILE A 142 2.84 -24.82 -0.27
N PRO A 143 2.51 -26.00 -0.83
CA PRO A 143 3.29 -27.20 -0.56
C PRO A 143 4.75 -27.03 -0.97
N ASP A 144 5.65 -27.68 -0.28
CA ASP A 144 7.04 -27.82 -0.74
C ASP A 144 7.05 -28.67 -2.02
N GLU A 145 7.35 -28.06 -3.18
CA GLU A 145 7.36 -28.73 -4.49
C GLU A 145 8.28 -29.94 -4.51
N ARG A 146 9.33 -29.96 -3.69
CA ARG A 146 10.25 -31.10 -3.56
C ARG A 146 9.59 -32.32 -2.93
N SER A 147 8.53 -32.11 -2.15
CA SER A 147 7.74 -33.14 -1.47
C SER A 147 6.46 -33.50 -2.20
N LEU A 148 6.21 -32.88 -3.35
CA LEU A 148 5.07 -33.18 -4.21
C LEU A 148 5.38 -34.41 -5.06
N GLN A 149 4.53 -35.41 -5.02
CA GLN A 149 4.61 -36.62 -5.83
C GLN A 149 3.29 -36.86 -6.54
N SER A 150 3.37 -37.01 -7.85
CA SER A 150 2.23 -37.44 -8.67
C SER A 150 2.23 -38.96 -8.78
N GLN A 151 1.14 -39.57 -8.35
CA GLN A 151 0.92 -41.01 -8.51
C GLN A 151 0.28 -41.25 -9.89
N THR A 152 1.00 -41.99 -10.75
CA THR A 152 0.55 -42.28 -12.11
C THR A 152 0.10 -43.72 -12.29
N ALA A 153 -0.73 -43.95 -13.30
CA ALA A 153 -1.05 -45.29 -13.75
C ALA A 153 0.14 -45.92 -14.49
N TYR A 154 0.59 -47.09 -14.06
CA TYR A 154 1.69 -47.83 -14.71
C TYR A 154 1.24 -48.62 -15.94
N VAL A 155 -0.05 -48.94 -16.02
CA VAL A 155 -0.69 -49.70 -17.08
C VAL A 155 -2.03 -49.04 -17.41
N GLY A 156 -2.44 -49.15 -18.69
CA GLY A 156 -3.76 -48.66 -19.11
C GLY A 156 -4.91 -49.52 -18.59
N GLY A 157 -6.07 -48.89 -18.35
CA GLY A 157 -7.24 -49.63 -17.92
C GLY A 157 -8.37 -48.71 -17.37
N ARG A 158 -9.40 -49.33 -16.79
CA ARG A 158 -10.54 -48.66 -16.20
C ARG A 158 -10.42 -48.66 -14.68
N ILE A 159 -10.69 -47.52 -14.05
CA ILE A 159 -10.76 -47.41 -12.57
C ILE A 159 -12.01 -48.17 -12.11
N GLU A 160 -11.83 -49.27 -11.40
CA GLU A 160 -12.92 -50.09 -10.89
C GLU A 160 -13.34 -49.65 -9.49
N ARG A 161 -12.34 -49.35 -8.66
CA ARG A 161 -12.56 -48.91 -7.27
C ARG A 161 -11.58 -47.79 -6.93
N LEU A 162 -12.04 -46.82 -6.17
CA LEU A 162 -11.23 -45.80 -5.53
C LEU A 162 -11.29 -46.04 -4.03
N ASP A 163 -10.11 -46.18 -3.38
CA ASP A 163 -9.99 -46.32 -1.96
C ASP A 163 -9.77 -44.93 -1.31
N ILE A 164 -9.38 -43.95 -2.12
CA ILE A 164 -9.28 -42.53 -1.77
C ILE A 164 -10.39 -41.78 -2.52
N GLU A 165 -11.38 -41.31 -1.79
CA GLU A 165 -12.56 -40.69 -2.39
C GLU A 165 -12.45 -39.15 -2.45
N PHE A 166 -11.73 -38.54 -1.50
CA PHE A 166 -11.68 -37.10 -1.34
C PHE A 166 -10.25 -36.53 -1.33
N THR A 167 -10.13 -35.29 -1.78
CA THR A 167 -8.94 -34.47 -1.53
C THR A 167 -8.84 -34.12 -0.06
N GLY A 168 -7.65 -34.10 0.50
CA GLY A 168 -7.40 -33.88 1.92
C GLY A 168 -7.24 -35.15 2.75
N GLU A 169 -7.49 -36.35 2.17
CA GLU A 169 -7.23 -37.62 2.84
C GLU A 169 -5.74 -37.85 3.05
N THR A 170 -5.39 -38.41 4.23
CA THR A 170 -4.00 -38.81 4.54
C THR A 170 -3.73 -40.19 4.01
N VAL A 171 -2.61 -40.34 3.31
CA VAL A 171 -2.16 -41.61 2.76
C VAL A 171 -0.80 -42.00 3.29
N ARG A 172 -0.56 -43.32 3.33
CA ARG A 172 0.72 -43.91 3.75
C ARG A 172 1.36 -44.64 2.57
N ALA A 173 2.68 -44.67 2.54
CA ALA A 173 3.41 -45.49 1.60
C ALA A 173 2.94 -46.94 1.64
N GLY A 174 2.68 -47.56 0.51
CA GLY A 174 2.13 -48.92 0.39
C GLY A 174 0.60 -49.02 0.50
N GLN A 175 -0.11 -47.96 0.89
CA GLN A 175 -1.57 -47.97 0.98
C GLN A 175 -2.17 -47.99 -0.46
N THR A 176 -3.18 -48.83 -0.68
CA THR A 176 -3.91 -48.89 -1.94
C THR A 176 -4.74 -47.61 -2.11
N LEU A 177 -4.60 -46.94 -3.24
CA LEU A 177 -5.31 -45.71 -3.61
C LEU A 177 -6.50 -45.99 -4.54
N ALA A 178 -6.27 -46.92 -5.47
CA ALA A 178 -7.27 -47.30 -6.48
C ALA A 178 -7.02 -48.72 -6.95
N THR A 179 -8.07 -49.36 -7.46
CA THR A 179 -7.97 -50.64 -8.17
C THR A 179 -8.35 -50.42 -9.64
N LEU A 180 -7.46 -50.84 -10.52
CA LEU A 180 -7.57 -50.70 -11.97
C LEU A 180 -7.90 -52.05 -12.60
N TYR A 181 -8.85 -52.09 -13.51
CA TYR A 181 -9.11 -53.23 -14.40
C TYR A 181 -8.30 -53.06 -15.70
N SER A 182 -7.33 -53.91 -15.93
CA SER A 182 -6.45 -53.84 -17.11
C SER A 182 -6.44 -55.14 -17.91
N PRO A 183 -7.04 -55.15 -19.11
CA PRO A 183 -6.97 -56.28 -20.02
C PRO A 183 -5.53 -56.59 -20.50
N GLU A 184 -4.71 -55.55 -20.69
CA GLU A 184 -3.31 -55.68 -21.09
C GLU A 184 -2.49 -56.42 -20.03
N LEU A 185 -2.65 -56.05 -18.78
CA LEU A 185 -1.97 -56.71 -17.67
C LEU A 185 -2.41 -58.17 -17.55
N PHE A 186 -3.71 -58.42 -17.74
CA PHE A 186 -4.24 -59.79 -17.74
C PHE A 186 -3.60 -60.66 -18.81
N THR A 187 -3.52 -60.14 -20.03
CA THR A 187 -2.85 -60.84 -21.17
C THR A 187 -1.38 -61.13 -20.88
N ALA A 188 -0.64 -60.13 -20.33
CA ALA A 188 0.78 -60.33 -20.02
C ALA A 188 1.01 -61.35 -18.88
N GLN A 189 0.10 -61.45 -17.91
CA GLN A 189 0.14 -62.48 -16.89
C GLN A 189 -0.16 -63.87 -17.50
N GLN A 190 -1.10 -63.96 -18.44
CA GLN A 190 -1.34 -65.22 -19.16
C GLN A 190 -0.12 -65.64 -20.00
N GLU A 191 0.55 -64.72 -20.68
CA GLU A 191 1.81 -64.98 -21.38
C GLU A 191 2.87 -65.57 -20.45
N LEU A 192 3.01 -65.00 -19.22
CA LEU A 192 3.93 -65.52 -18.20
C LEU A 192 3.57 -66.93 -17.79
N LEU A 193 2.30 -67.20 -17.48
CA LEU A 193 1.84 -68.51 -17.05
C LEU A 193 2.00 -69.57 -18.13
N GLU A 194 1.78 -69.17 -19.40
CA GLU A 194 1.98 -70.09 -20.51
C GLU A 194 3.49 -70.40 -20.73
N ALA A 195 4.36 -69.36 -20.63
CA ALA A 195 5.82 -69.57 -20.71
C ALA A 195 6.32 -70.53 -19.61
N VAL A 196 5.75 -70.41 -18.39
CA VAL A 196 6.06 -71.34 -17.26
C VAL A 196 5.60 -72.75 -17.61
N ARG A 197 4.39 -72.95 -18.18
CA ARG A 197 3.88 -74.26 -18.59
C ARG A 197 4.74 -74.91 -19.67
N MET A 198 5.22 -74.09 -20.61
CA MET A 198 6.10 -74.54 -21.68
C MET A 198 7.54 -74.86 -21.23
N GLN A 199 7.84 -74.55 -19.96
CA GLN A 199 9.17 -74.73 -19.33
C GLN A 199 10.31 -74.07 -20.16
N GLN A 200 10.03 -72.88 -20.72
CA GLN A 200 11.00 -72.13 -21.53
C GLN A 200 11.59 -70.96 -20.75
N PRO A 201 12.79 -71.12 -20.15
CA PRO A 201 13.35 -70.06 -19.28
C PRO A 201 13.50 -68.72 -19.91
N ALA A 202 13.84 -68.64 -21.20
CA ALA A 202 13.99 -67.40 -21.92
C ALA A 202 12.66 -66.63 -22.07
N LEU A 203 11.55 -67.30 -22.31
CA LEU A 203 10.22 -66.69 -22.40
C LEU A 203 9.71 -66.28 -21.05
N VAL A 204 9.98 -67.09 -20.01
CA VAL A 204 9.64 -66.74 -18.63
C VAL A 204 10.35 -65.43 -18.25
N GLN A 205 11.65 -65.34 -18.51
CA GLN A 205 12.41 -64.13 -18.20
C GLN A 205 11.87 -62.91 -18.99
N ALA A 206 11.59 -63.02 -20.26
CA ALA A 206 11.02 -61.94 -21.06
C ALA A 206 9.66 -61.48 -20.55
N ALA A 207 8.77 -62.41 -20.18
CA ALA A 207 7.46 -62.09 -19.60
C ALA A 207 7.59 -61.42 -18.21
N ARG A 208 8.53 -61.88 -17.37
CA ARG A 208 8.82 -61.22 -16.08
C ARG A 208 9.31 -59.78 -16.29
N GLU A 209 10.24 -59.56 -17.23
CA GLU A 209 10.72 -58.19 -17.52
C GLU A 209 9.58 -57.28 -18.01
N LYS A 210 8.67 -57.77 -18.85
CA LYS A 210 7.49 -57.03 -19.28
C LYS A 210 6.62 -56.59 -18.10
N LEU A 211 6.39 -57.50 -17.13
CA LEU A 211 5.61 -57.17 -15.94
C LEU A 211 6.36 -56.19 -15.01
N ARG A 212 7.70 -56.29 -14.91
CA ARG A 212 8.53 -55.32 -14.16
C ARG A 212 8.46 -53.91 -14.75
N LEU A 213 8.42 -53.78 -16.08
CA LEU A 213 8.23 -52.50 -16.77
C LEU A 213 6.92 -51.82 -16.38
N TRP A 214 5.90 -52.59 -15.95
CA TRP A 214 4.65 -52.07 -15.42
C TRP A 214 4.65 -51.96 -13.88
N ASN A 215 5.85 -51.92 -13.30
CA ASN A 215 6.09 -51.74 -11.87
C ASN A 215 5.49 -52.82 -10.95
N LEU A 216 5.32 -54.05 -11.46
CA LEU A 216 5.05 -55.17 -10.59
C LEU A 216 6.34 -55.57 -9.87
N THR A 217 6.25 -55.79 -8.60
CA THR A 217 7.37 -56.29 -7.78
C THR A 217 7.61 -57.80 -8.06
N ASP A 218 8.83 -58.25 -7.85
CA ASP A 218 9.14 -59.68 -8.02
C ASP A 218 8.24 -60.58 -7.14
N ALA A 219 7.93 -60.15 -5.95
CA ALA A 219 7.01 -60.85 -5.04
C ALA A 219 5.59 -61.02 -5.66
N GLN A 220 5.10 -60.00 -6.33
CA GLN A 220 3.80 -60.03 -7.04
C GLN A 220 3.89 -60.97 -8.27
N ILE A 221 4.96 -60.89 -9.01
CA ILE A 221 5.20 -61.78 -10.18
C ILE A 221 5.33 -63.26 -9.73
N ASP A 222 6.06 -63.55 -8.65
CA ASP A 222 6.17 -64.87 -8.08
C ASP A 222 4.82 -65.37 -7.57
N ALA A 223 4.02 -64.50 -6.93
CA ALA A 223 2.67 -64.86 -6.49
C ALA A 223 1.75 -65.26 -7.65
N ILE A 224 1.84 -64.58 -8.78
CA ILE A 224 1.12 -64.97 -10.02
C ILE A 224 1.58 -66.35 -10.53
N GLN A 225 2.89 -66.61 -10.52
CA GLN A 225 3.44 -67.90 -10.94
C GLN A 225 3.00 -69.05 -10.03
N TYR A 226 3.03 -68.83 -8.69
CA TYR A 226 2.61 -69.82 -7.69
C TYR A 226 1.11 -70.09 -7.71
N SER A 227 0.29 -69.05 -7.84
CA SER A 227 -1.18 -69.19 -7.89
C SER A 227 -1.67 -69.83 -9.20
N GLY A 228 -0.91 -69.69 -10.30
CA GLY A 228 -1.31 -70.13 -11.61
C GLY A 228 -2.53 -69.40 -12.15
N GLN A 229 -2.93 -68.27 -11.55
CA GLN A 229 -4.10 -67.50 -11.92
C GLN A 229 -3.71 -66.09 -12.33
N ALA A 230 -4.14 -65.65 -13.52
CA ALA A 230 -4.04 -64.27 -13.93
C ALA A 230 -5.20 -63.45 -13.39
N SER A 231 -4.94 -62.25 -12.96
CA SER A 231 -5.98 -61.29 -12.49
C SER A 231 -5.93 -60.04 -13.35
N PRO A 232 -7.08 -59.57 -13.86
CA PRO A 232 -7.16 -58.30 -14.55
C PRO A 232 -7.12 -57.09 -13.62
N MET A 233 -7.23 -57.33 -12.29
CA MET A 233 -7.24 -56.26 -11.29
C MET A 233 -5.83 -55.97 -10.78
N VAL A 234 -5.46 -54.69 -10.80
CA VAL A 234 -4.19 -54.22 -10.25
C VAL A 234 -4.43 -53.12 -9.25
N GLU A 235 -3.79 -53.22 -8.10
CA GLU A 235 -3.82 -52.19 -7.08
C GLU A 235 -2.76 -51.13 -7.37
N ILE A 236 -3.18 -49.88 -7.40
CA ILE A 236 -2.30 -48.71 -7.42
C ILE A 236 -2.04 -48.29 -5.99
N LYS A 237 -0.78 -48.40 -5.57
CA LYS A 237 -0.35 -48.10 -4.18
C LYS A 237 0.39 -46.78 -4.13
N SER A 238 0.26 -46.05 -3.03
CA SER A 238 1.02 -44.84 -2.79
C SER A 238 2.50 -45.16 -2.60
N ASN A 239 3.36 -44.38 -3.24
CA ASN A 239 4.81 -44.49 -3.06
C ASN A 239 5.32 -43.60 -1.89
N THR A 240 4.45 -42.76 -1.31
CA THR A 240 4.84 -41.77 -0.30
C THR A 240 3.80 -41.63 0.81
N ASN A 241 4.25 -41.06 1.93
CA ASN A 241 3.36 -40.61 2.99
C ASN A 241 2.99 -39.14 2.74
N GLY A 242 1.71 -38.78 2.86
CA GLY A 242 1.29 -37.41 2.66
C GLY A 242 -0.20 -37.21 2.67
N ILE A 243 -0.64 -36.10 2.14
CA ILE A 243 -2.04 -35.71 1.98
C ILE A 243 -2.32 -35.60 0.49
N VAL A 244 -3.45 -36.12 0.04
CA VAL A 244 -3.91 -36.00 -1.33
C VAL A 244 -4.36 -34.56 -1.58
N ILE A 245 -3.60 -33.82 -2.37
CA ILE A 245 -3.90 -32.42 -2.71
C ILE A 245 -4.76 -32.28 -3.96
N ALA A 246 -4.68 -33.27 -4.86
CA ALA A 246 -5.55 -33.33 -6.04
C ALA A 246 -5.88 -34.79 -6.38
N LYS A 247 -7.14 -35.04 -6.69
CA LYS A 247 -7.67 -36.28 -7.26
C LYS A 247 -8.10 -35.98 -8.68
N ARG A 248 -7.50 -36.66 -9.67
CA ARG A 248 -7.69 -36.40 -11.09
C ARG A 248 -8.53 -37.45 -11.82
N VAL A 249 -9.01 -38.48 -11.09
CA VAL A 249 -9.75 -39.60 -11.65
C VAL A 249 -10.98 -39.93 -10.82
N ASN A 250 -11.98 -40.50 -11.46
CA ASN A 250 -13.20 -40.99 -10.85
C ASN A 250 -13.39 -42.49 -11.14
N ARG A 251 -14.24 -43.12 -10.36
CA ARG A 251 -14.64 -44.50 -10.63
C ARG A 251 -15.30 -44.57 -12.00
N GLY A 252 -14.86 -45.56 -12.80
CA GLY A 252 -15.33 -45.76 -14.17
C GLY A 252 -14.49 -45.06 -15.26
N ASP A 253 -13.61 -44.15 -14.89
CA ASP A 253 -12.74 -43.45 -15.85
C ASP A 253 -11.75 -44.45 -16.49
N TYR A 254 -11.47 -44.23 -17.77
CA TYR A 254 -10.39 -44.92 -18.48
C TYR A 254 -9.12 -44.09 -18.42
N VAL A 255 -8.02 -44.73 -18.04
CA VAL A 255 -6.71 -44.10 -17.94
C VAL A 255 -5.69 -44.82 -18.84
N SER A 256 -4.78 -44.06 -19.39
CA SER A 256 -3.63 -44.59 -20.14
C SER A 256 -2.42 -44.71 -19.21
N GLN A 257 -1.43 -45.50 -19.64
CA GLN A 257 -0.13 -45.51 -19.00
C GLN A 257 0.44 -44.07 -18.88
N GLY A 258 0.92 -43.68 -17.69
CA GLY A 258 1.45 -42.35 -17.41
C GLY A 258 0.39 -41.31 -17.01
N SER A 259 -0.92 -41.63 -17.08
CA SER A 259 -1.96 -40.71 -16.59
C SER A 259 -1.79 -40.47 -15.10
N ILE A 260 -1.80 -39.18 -14.69
CA ILE A 260 -1.73 -38.79 -13.27
C ILE A 260 -3.09 -39.07 -12.62
N LEU A 261 -3.08 -39.84 -11.55
CA LEU A 261 -4.28 -40.22 -10.79
C LEU A 261 -4.48 -39.32 -9.56
N PHE A 262 -3.41 -39.13 -8.79
CA PHE A 262 -3.40 -38.36 -7.56
C PHE A 262 -2.13 -37.53 -7.46
N ASP A 263 -2.24 -36.33 -6.90
CA ASP A 263 -1.10 -35.55 -6.46
C ASP A 263 -1.07 -35.60 -4.92
N ILE A 264 0.05 -36.06 -4.36
CA ILE A 264 0.24 -36.27 -2.91
C ILE A 264 1.39 -35.38 -2.46
N ALA A 265 1.19 -34.63 -1.38
CA ALA A 265 2.22 -33.79 -0.78
C ALA A 265 2.43 -34.10 0.70
N ASN A 266 3.68 -34.09 1.13
CA ASN A 266 4.01 -34.09 2.54
C ASN A 266 4.00 -32.64 3.05
N LEU A 267 3.00 -32.31 3.88
CA LEU A 267 2.80 -30.98 4.42
C LEU A 267 3.53 -30.71 5.74
N SER A 268 4.42 -31.61 6.20
CA SER A 268 5.22 -31.37 7.42
C SER A 268 6.23 -30.22 7.24
N ARG A 269 6.52 -29.87 5.98
CA ARG A 269 7.22 -28.67 5.57
C ARG A 269 6.43 -28.00 4.47
N VAL A 270 6.34 -26.68 4.55
CA VAL A 270 5.63 -25.87 3.56
C VAL A 270 6.49 -24.68 3.16
N TRP A 271 6.17 -24.08 2.06
CA TRP A 271 6.74 -22.81 1.63
C TRP A 271 5.75 -21.69 1.92
N ALA A 272 6.20 -20.65 2.61
CA ALA A 272 5.53 -19.36 2.58
C ALA A 272 6.09 -18.60 1.39
N MET A 273 5.26 -18.41 0.36
CA MET A 273 5.61 -17.74 -0.88
C MET A 273 5.05 -16.34 -0.85
N PHE A 274 5.93 -15.35 -0.86
CA PHE A 274 5.57 -13.94 -0.81
C PHE A 274 5.86 -13.26 -2.14
N ASP A 275 5.09 -12.22 -2.45
CA ASP A 275 5.31 -11.36 -3.60
C ASP A 275 5.99 -10.07 -3.15
N ALA A 276 7.21 -9.82 -3.63
CA ALA A 276 7.97 -8.61 -3.38
C ALA A 276 7.91 -7.69 -4.60
N PHE A 277 7.55 -6.43 -4.40
CA PHE A 277 7.57 -5.44 -5.47
C PHE A 277 8.99 -5.11 -5.92
N GLU A 278 9.15 -4.74 -7.17
CA GLU A 278 10.44 -4.37 -7.77
C GLU A 278 11.22 -3.35 -6.93
N VAL A 279 10.52 -2.35 -6.38
CA VAL A 279 11.11 -1.30 -5.53
C VAL A 279 11.66 -1.81 -4.20
N ASP A 280 11.24 -2.98 -3.75
CA ASP A 280 11.65 -3.59 -2.47
C ASP A 280 12.75 -4.63 -2.64
N LEU A 281 12.93 -5.16 -3.85
CA LEU A 281 13.94 -6.21 -4.12
C LEU A 281 15.37 -5.84 -3.74
N PRO A 282 15.86 -4.59 -3.96
CA PRO A 282 17.22 -4.21 -3.56
C PRO A 282 17.49 -4.33 -2.06
N PHE A 283 16.43 -4.40 -1.25
CA PHE A 283 16.51 -4.47 0.22
C PHE A 283 16.34 -5.88 0.77
N LEU A 284 16.09 -6.87 -0.08
CA LEU A 284 15.88 -8.25 0.31
C LEU A 284 17.06 -9.11 -0.13
N ALA A 285 17.53 -9.99 0.75
CA ALA A 285 18.60 -10.92 0.46
C ALA A 285 18.26 -12.33 0.96
N LYS A 286 18.84 -13.32 0.29
CA LYS A 286 18.79 -14.71 0.79
C LYS A 286 19.42 -14.80 2.18
N GLY A 287 18.71 -15.42 3.11
CA GLY A 287 19.12 -15.56 4.51
C GLY A 287 18.49 -14.54 5.46
N ASP A 288 17.86 -13.46 4.94
CA ASP A 288 17.17 -12.49 5.77
C ASP A 288 16.06 -13.15 6.59
N GLN A 289 15.92 -12.71 7.83
CA GLN A 289 14.86 -13.17 8.72
C GLN A 289 13.53 -12.53 8.31
N VAL A 290 12.52 -13.37 8.22
CA VAL A 290 11.15 -12.98 7.89
C VAL A 290 10.25 -13.37 9.06
N GLU A 291 9.49 -12.42 9.55
CA GLU A 291 8.41 -12.65 10.49
C GLU A 291 7.08 -12.52 9.74
N PHE A 292 6.20 -13.49 9.90
CA PHE A 292 4.92 -13.46 9.19
C PHE A 292 3.78 -13.97 10.06
N THR A 293 2.58 -13.52 9.72
CA THR A 293 1.32 -13.93 10.34
C THR A 293 0.42 -14.55 9.29
N LEU A 294 -0.43 -15.47 9.72
CA LEU A 294 -1.46 -16.07 8.90
C LEU A 294 -2.81 -15.48 9.26
N SER A 295 -3.61 -15.12 8.26
CA SER A 295 -4.96 -14.58 8.48
C SER A 295 -5.86 -15.55 9.26
N ALA A 296 -5.61 -16.86 9.13
CA ALA A 296 -6.36 -17.89 9.85
C ALA A 296 -6.03 -17.97 11.34
N PHE A 297 -4.89 -17.42 11.79
CA PHE A 297 -4.43 -17.49 13.18
C PHE A 297 -4.00 -16.10 13.68
N PRO A 298 -4.97 -15.21 13.96
CA PRO A 298 -4.67 -13.86 14.45
C PRO A 298 -3.84 -13.90 15.73
N GLY A 299 -2.79 -13.08 15.81
CA GLY A 299 -1.92 -12.98 16.99
C GLY A 299 -0.80 -14.02 17.06
N LYS A 300 -0.77 -15.04 16.17
CA LYS A 300 0.34 -15.99 16.10
C LYS A 300 1.35 -15.55 15.04
N THR A 301 2.58 -15.30 15.46
CA THR A 301 3.69 -14.95 14.58
C THR A 301 4.55 -16.17 14.31
N TYR A 302 4.89 -16.36 13.06
CA TYR A 302 5.80 -17.39 12.59
C TYR A 302 7.07 -16.73 12.08
N SER A 303 8.17 -17.45 12.09
CA SER A 303 9.44 -16.93 11.59
C SER A 303 10.11 -17.94 10.65
N GLY A 304 10.85 -17.41 9.70
CA GLY A 304 11.63 -18.19 8.76
C GLY A 304 12.75 -17.36 8.16
N ARG A 305 13.47 -17.93 7.20
CA ARG A 305 14.51 -17.21 6.44
C ARG A 305 14.22 -17.29 4.96
N ILE A 306 14.53 -16.22 4.25
CA ILE A 306 14.47 -16.21 2.78
C ILE A 306 15.42 -17.27 2.26
N SER A 307 14.86 -18.31 1.64
CA SER A 307 15.63 -19.40 1.02
C SER A 307 15.94 -19.13 -0.44
N PHE A 308 15.04 -18.41 -1.11
CA PHE A 308 15.16 -18.10 -2.54
C PHE A 308 14.37 -16.84 -2.90
N ILE A 309 14.91 -16.06 -3.81
CA ILE A 309 14.23 -14.93 -4.47
C ILE A 309 14.23 -15.25 -5.96
N ASP A 310 13.06 -15.23 -6.58
CA ASP A 310 12.91 -15.54 -8.00
C ASP A 310 13.63 -14.47 -8.84
N PRO A 311 14.55 -14.85 -9.74
CA PRO A 311 15.23 -13.90 -10.61
C PRO A 311 14.33 -13.32 -11.72
N ILE A 312 13.14 -13.88 -11.89
CA ILE A 312 12.20 -13.48 -12.94
C ILE A 312 11.02 -12.76 -12.30
N LEU A 313 10.75 -11.55 -12.78
CA LEU A 313 9.58 -10.78 -12.36
C LEU A 313 8.32 -11.28 -13.09
N ASN A 314 7.24 -11.34 -12.38
CA ASN A 314 5.92 -11.48 -12.98
C ASN A 314 5.57 -10.16 -13.70
N ALA A 315 5.45 -10.22 -15.03
CA ALA A 315 5.21 -9.03 -15.85
C ALA A 315 3.87 -8.33 -15.57
N THR A 316 2.86 -9.06 -15.09
CA THR A 316 1.52 -8.52 -14.78
C THR A 316 1.50 -7.79 -13.45
N THR A 317 2.08 -8.38 -12.40
CA THR A 317 2.06 -7.84 -11.04
C THR A 317 3.29 -6.99 -10.72
N ARG A 318 4.36 -7.09 -11.52
CA ARG A 318 5.69 -6.51 -11.28
C ARG A 318 6.29 -6.90 -9.94
N THR A 319 6.07 -8.16 -9.56
CA THR A 319 6.59 -8.74 -8.33
C THR A 319 7.53 -9.89 -8.60
N ALA A 320 8.52 -10.09 -7.74
CA ALA A 320 9.31 -11.32 -7.66
C ALA A 320 8.81 -12.18 -6.51
N ARG A 321 8.83 -13.50 -6.69
CA ARG A 321 8.47 -14.42 -5.61
C ARG A 321 9.62 -14.60 -4.65
N VAL A 322 9.33 -14.45 -3.36
CA VAL A 322 10.26 -14.65 -2.24
C VAL A 322 9.81 -15.88 -1.47
N ARG A 323 10.66 -16.90 -1.44
CA ARG A 323 10.37 -18.17 -0.78
C ARG A 323 10.99 -18.23 0.60
N VAL A 324 10.18 -18.65 1.57
CA VAL A 324 10.59 -18.93 2.95
C VAL A 324 10.23 -20.38 3.26
N ASP A 325 11.22 -21.19 3.61
CA ASP A 325 11.01 -22.59 4.02
C ASP A 325 10.55 -22.63 5.48
N VAL A 326 9.42 -23.27 5.77
CA VAL A 326 8.79 -23.28 7.08
C VAL A 326 8.47 -24.72 7.52
N ALA A 327 8.85 -25.06 8.74
CA ALA A 327 8.45 -26.33 9.35
C ALA A 327 6.99 -26.27 9.79
N ASN A 328 6.22 -27.32 9.51
CA ASN A 328 4.79 -27.43 9.82
C ASN A 328 4.46 -28.76 10.50
N PRO A 329 5.03 -29.06 11.67
CA PRO A 329 4.89 -30.36 12.33
C PRO A 329 3.45 -30.64 12.81
N THR A 330 2.69 -29.61 13.11
CA THR A 330 1.28 -29.69 13.56
C THR A 330 0.28 -29.70 12.42
N LEU A 331 0.74 -29.54 11.16
CA LEU A 331 -0.08 -29.43 9.96
C LEU A 331 -1.13 -28.30 10.01
N GLU A 332 -0.90 -27.29 10.86
CA GLU A 332 -1.78 -26.12 11.00
C GLU A 332 -1.75 -25.24 9.74
N MET A 333 -0.56 -25.09 9.15
CA MET A 333 -0.39 -24.32 7.94
C MET A 333 -0.88 -25.15 6.75
N LYS A 334 -2.04 -24.75 6.22
CA LYS A 334 -2.63 -25.42 5.06
C LYS A 334 -2.26 -24.65 3.78
N PRO A 335 -2.05 -25.35 2.67
CA PRO A 335 -1.90 -24.69 1.37
C PRO A 335 -3.04 -23.69 1.10
N GLU A 336 -2.71 -22.62 0.38
CA GLU A 336 -3.59 -21.48 0.03
C GLU A 336 -3.97 -20.55 1.21
N MET A 337 -3.48 -20.79 2.44
CA MET A 337 -3.63 -19.80 3.52
C MET A 337 -2.87 -18.53 3.20
N TYR A 338 -3.52 -17.36 3.35
CA TYR A 338 -2.89 -16.06 3.18
C TYR A 338 -1.94 -15.74 4.33
N ALA A 339 -0.79 -15.19 3.96
CA ALA A 339 0.27 -14.78 4.87
C ALA A 339 0.67 -13.32 4.62
N THR A 340 0.93 -12.60 5.69
CA THR A 340 1.52 -11.24 5.63
C THR A 340 2.83 -11.26 6.39
N ALA A 341 3.90 -10.83 5.72
CA ALA A 341 5.24 -10.83 6.28
C ALA A 341 5.81 -9.44 6.45
N GLN A 342 6.74 -9.32 7.39
CA GLN A 342 7.58 -8.16 7.60
C GLN A 342 9.04 -8.60 7.60
N VAL A 343 9.86 -7.88 6.83
CA VAL A 343 11.30 -8.09 6.75
C VAL A 343 11.99 -6.81 7.17
N ALA A 344 12.78 -6.89 8.23
CA ALA A 344 13.63 -5.79 8.66
C ALA A 344 14.93 -5.82 7.85
N ALA A 345 15.05 -4.93 6.88
CA ALA A 345 16.17 -4.85 5.96
C ALA A 345 17.15 -3.72 6.37
N PRO A 346 18.32 -4.02 6.95
CA PRO A 346 19.31 -3.01 7.26
C PRO A 346 19.90 -2.40 5.98
N LEU A 347 19.89 -1.08 5.89
CA LEU A 347 20.45 -0.36 4.75
C LEU A 347 21.98 -0.25 4.87
N LYS A 348 22.69 -1.25 4.37
CA LYS A 348 24.16 -1.36 4.50
C LYS A 348 24.93 -0.15 3.93
N GLY A 349 24.40 0.50 2.88
CA GLY A 349 24.99 1.69 2.25
C GLY A 349 24.76 3.00 3.02
N TYR A 350 23.94 2.99 4.07
CA TYR A 350 23.51 4.20 4.80
C TYR A 350 23.76 4.08 6.30
N LYS A 351 24.84 3.42 6.68
CA LYS A 351 25.22 3.33 8.09
C LYS A 351 25.53 4.70 8.67
N ASP A 352 25.21 4.89 9.94
CA ASP A 352 25.46 6.10 10.70
C ASP A 352 24.86 7.36 10.04
N ARG A 353 23.60 7.28 9.61
CA ARG A 353 22.87 8.40 8.99
C ARG A 353 21.75 8.89 9.89
N ILE A 354 21.40 10.15 9.73
CA ILE A 354 20.22 10.74 10.40
C ILE A 354 18.98 10.19 9.76
N VAL A 355 18.01 9.81 10.59
CA VAL A 355 16.68 9.34 10.18
C VAL A 355 15.65 10.28 10.76
N VAL A 356 14.75 10.78 9.90
CA VAL A 356 13.68 11.71 10.29
C VAL A 356 12.32 11.10 9.97
N PRO A 357 11.29 11.29 10.83
CA PRO A 357 9.94 10.87 10.53
C PRO A 357 9.43 11.53 9.25
N GLN A 358 8.58 10.84 8.51
CA GLN A 358 7.96 11.38 7.30
C GLN A 358 7.15 12.65 7.59
N THR A 359 6.54 12.74 8.78
CA THR A 359 5.77 13.89 9.23
C THR A 359 6.58 15.16 9.45
N ALA A 360 7.91 15.03 9.63
CA ALA A 360 8.83 16.16 9.79
C ALA A 360 9.23 16.81 8.45
N VAL A 361 8.95 16.18 7.34
CA VAL A 361 9.43 16.60 6.01
C VAL A 361 8.29 17.13 5.17
N LEU A 362 8.42 18.39 4.73
CA LEU A 362 7.58 18.96 3.70
C LEU A 362 8.25 18.77 2.35
N TRP A 363 7.57 18.08 1.45
CA TRP A 363 8.11 17.74 0.14
C TRP A 363 7.26 18.31 -1.00
N THR A 364 7.87 19.14 -1.84
CA THR A 364 7.21 19.78 -3.00
C THR A 364 7.40 19.02 -4.30
N GLY A 365 8.08 17.86 -4.27
CA GLY A 365 8.49 17.11 -5.46
C GLY A 365 9.86 17.52 -6.01
N LYS A 366 10.26 18.79 -5.87
CA LYS A 366 11.57 19.28 -6.28
C LYS A 366 12.55 19.39 -5.12
N ARG A 367 12.07 19.85 -3.97
CA ARG A 367 12.88 20.02 -2.77
C ARG A 367 12.15 19.47 -1.53
N ALA A 368 12.93 19.05 -0.54
CA ALA A 368 12.45 18.62 0.75
C ALA A 368 12.96 19.60 1.83
N VAL A 369 12.08 20.03 2.70
CA VAL A 369 12.42 20.99 3.76
C VAL A 369 11.96 20.47 5.12
N VAL A 370 12.69 20.84 6.15
CA VAL A 370 12.39 20.60 7.56
C VAL A 370 12.48 21.91 8.33
N TYR A 371 11.80 21.99 9.46
CA TYR A 371 11.94 23.11 10.38
C TYR A 371 12.81 22.71 11.58
N VAL A 372 13.93 23.41 11.75
CA VAL A 372 14.90 23.20 12.83
C VAL A 372 14.64 24.25 13.92
N ARG A 373 14.53 23.82 15.16
CA ARG A 373 14.44 24.70 16.33
C ARG A 373 15.82 25.29 16.60
N LEU A 374 15.87 26.60 16.74
CA LEU A 374 17.10 27.30 17.12
C LEU A 374 17.31 27.15 18.64
N PRO A 375 18.53 26.75 19.07
CA PRO A 375 18.89 26.69 20.47
C PRO A 375 18.97 28.10 21.06
N ASP A 376 18.91 28.19 22.39
CA ASP A 376 19.17 29.41 23.17
C ASP A 376 18.26 30.61 22.84
N THR A 377 17.01 30.37 22.49
CA THR A 377 16.00 31.40 22.29
C THR A 377 14.93 31.34 23.38
N ASP A 378 14.60 32.52 24.01
CA ASP A 378 13.57 32.61 25.06
C ASP A 378 12.18 32.21 24.52
N THR A 379 11.92 32.47 23.24
CA THR A 379 10.71 32.03 22.55
C THR A 379 11.04 30.95 21.55
N PRO A 380 10.20 29.89 21.39
CA PRO A 380 10.41 28.86 20.39
C PRO A 380 10.59 29.45 18.99
N THR A 381 11.76 29.28 18.43
CA THR A 381 12.14 29.88 17.16
C THR A 381 12.57 28.78 16.21
N PHE A 382 12.00 28.80 15.00
CA PHE A 382 12.19 27.77 13.99
C PHE A 382 12.77 28.38 12.72
N ARG A 383 13.65 27.63 12.07
CA ARG A 383 14.20 27.99 10.76
C ARG A 383 13.94 26.89 9.78
N MET A 384 13.46 27.25 8.60
CA MET A 384 13.36 26.35 7.46
C MET A 384 14.77 25.95 6.99
N ARG A 385 14.96 24.68 6.73
CA ARG A 385 16.20 24.14 6.16
C ARG A 385 15.89 23.13 5.08
N GLU A 386 16.54 23.28 3.95
CA GLU A 386 16.48 22.31 2.87
C GLU A 386 17.32 21.09 3.20
N VAL A 387 16.81 19.90 2.91
CA VAL A 387 17.47 18.62 3.18
C VAL A 387 17.48 17.75 1.94
N THR A 388 18.57 17.00 1.77
CA THR A 388 18.66 15.98 0.74
C THR A 388 18.20 14.65 1.33
N LEU A 389 17.10 14.11 0.78
CA LEU A 389 16.56 12.85 1.22
C LEU A 389 17.23 11.66 0.52
N GLY A 390 17.42 10.60 1.25
CA GLY A 390 17.77 9.27 0.77
C GLY A 390 16.55 8.36 0.68
N PRO A 391 16.73 7.03 0.79
CA PRO A 391 15.64 6.06 0.69
C PRO A 391 14.60 6.23 1.80
N ALA A 392 13.31 5.99 1.42
CA ALA A 392 12.21 5.92 2.37
C ALA A 392 12.23 4.59 3.13
N LEU A 393 11.94 4.64 4.43
CA LEU A 393 11.96 3.51 5.36
C LEU A 393 10.57 2.95 5.69
N GLY A 394 9.51 3.50 5.05
CA GLY A 394 8.12 3.10 5.29
C GLY A 394 7.34 4.00 6.26
N GLY A 395 8.01 4.91 6.96
CA GLY A 395 7.40 5.92 7.87
C GLY A 395 8.41 6.99 8.25
N ALA A 396 9.64 6.88 7.69
CA ALA A 396 10.73 7.81 7.91
C ALA A 396 11.58 7.92 6.63
N TYR A 397 12.44 8.94 6.59
CA TYR A 397 13.43 9.13 5.52
C TYR A 397 14.83 9.11 6.10
N VAL A 398 15.79 8.57 5.34
CA VAL A 398 17.20 8.80 5.58
C VAL A 398 17.54 10.19 5.09
N VAL A 399 18.27 10.98 5.88
CA VAL A 399 18.79 12.28 5.46
C VAL A 399 20.24 12.11 5.06
N LEU A 400 20.55 12.54 3.83
CA LEU A 400 21.90 12.48 3.27
C LEU A 400 22.71 13.71 3.63
N ASP A 401 22.05 14.88 3.57
CA ASP A 401 22.65 16.19 3.83
C ASP A 401 21.59 17.18 4.32
N GLY A 402 22.04 18.25 5.03
CA GLY A 402 21.19 19.33 5.50
C GLY A 402 20.85 19.29 7.00
N LEU A 403 21.18 18.21 7.74
CA LEU A 403 20.98 18.13 9.19
C LEU A 403 22.26 17.66 9.89
N SER A 404 22.45 18.15 11.11
CA SER A 404 23.54 17.76 12.02
C SER A 404 23.00 16.92 13.18
N ASP A 405 23.87 16.08 13.73
CA ASP A 405 23.53 15.26 14.90
C ASP A 405 23.19 16.12 16.13
N GLY A 406 22.14 15.78 16.83
CA GLY A 406 21.70 16.51 18.04
C GLY A 406 20.80 17.72 17.76
N GLU A 407 20.58 18.13 16.51
CA GLU A 407 19.64 19.20 16.18
C GLU A 407 18.21 18.80 16.52
N GLU A 408 17.40 19.77 16.90
CA GLU A 408 15.98 19.56 17.22
C GLU A 408 15.12 19.99 16.04
N ILE A 409 14.32 19.06 15.50
CA ILE A 409 13.45 19.30 14.35
C ILE A 409 11.98 19.18 14.76
N VAL A 410 11.12 19.87 14.03
CA VAL A 410 9.66 19.73 14.18
C VAL A 410 9.20 18.43 13.54
N THR A 411 8.50 17.60 14.31
CA THR A 411 7.99 16.30 13.84
C THR A 411 6.48 16.25 13.68
N ASN A 412 5.75 17.16 14.33
CA ASN A 412 4.32 17.39 14.16
C ASN A 412 4.02 18.88 14.06
N GLY A 413 2.93 19.28 13.40
CA GLY A 413 2.56 20.68 13.22
C GLY A 413 3.43 21.47 12.21
N VAL A 414 4.24 20.79 11.40
CA VAL A 414 5.18 21.40 10.44
C VAL A 414 4.46 22.32 9.44
N PHE A 415 3.28 21.92 8.95
CA PHE A 415 2.48 22.74 8.04
C PHE A 415 2.00 24.05 8.66
N SER A 416 1.70 24.04 9.96
CA SER A 416 1.27 25.26 10.66
C SER A 416 2.40 26.27 10.74
N ILE A 417 3.63 25.82 10.94
CA ILE A 417 4.82 26.68 10.93
C ILE A 417 5.06 27.23 9.53
N ASP A 418 4.97 26.38 8.50
CA ASP A 418 5.15 26.79 7.11
C ASP A 418 4.08 27.82 6.67
N ALA A 419 2.83 27.62 7.07
CA ALA A 419 1.76 28.58 6.84
C ALA A 419 2.03 29.93 7.54
N SER A 420 2.53 29.92 8.78
CA SER A 420 2.93 31.13 9.48
C SER A 420 4.08 31.85 8.75
N ALA A 421 5.05 31.10 8.24
CA ALA A 421 6.13 31.64 7.42
C ALA A 421 5.61 32.34 6.17
N GLN A 422 4.66 31.71 5.47
CA GLN A 422 4.04 32.28 4.27
C GLN A 422 3.27 33.59 4.60
N LEU A 423 2.51 33.62 5.68
CA LEU A 423 1.77 34.81 6.12
C LEU A 423 2.69 35.97 6.51
N GLU A 424 3.86 35.67 7.08
CA GLU A 424 4.86 36.67 7.44
C GLU A 424 5.76 37.07 6.23
N GLY A 425 5.56 36.47 5.05
CA GLY A 425 6.36 36.73 3.85
C GLY A 425 7.80 36.21 3.96
N LYS A 426 8.02 35.23 4.81
CA LYS A 426 9.33 34.57 5.03
C LYS A 426 9.49 33.36 4.11
N ARG A 427 10.68 32.78 4.12
CA ARG A 427 10.95 31.55 3.34
C ARG A 427 10.05 30.41 3.80
N SER A 428 9.40 29.75 2.86
CA SER A 428 8.50 28.64 3.07
C SER A 428 8.70 27.55 2.00
N MET A 429 8.02 26.43 2.15
CA MET A 429 8.11 25.37 1.15
C MET A 429 7.68 25.82 -0.26
N MET A 430 6.79 26.82 -0.37
CA MET A 430 6.22 27.30 -1.65
C MET A 430 6.97 28.47 -2.25
N ASN A 431 7.71 29.26 -1.44
CA ASN A 431 8.45 30.42 -1.92
C ASN A 431 9.88 30.00 -2.28
N GLU A 432 10.25 30.12 -3.55
CA GLU A 432 11.65 30.04 -3.98
C GLU A 432 12.33 31.39 -3.69
N ASP A 433 13.64 31.37 -3.38
CA ASP A 433 14.44 32.58 -3.25
C ASP A 433 14.40 33.37 -4.57
N THR A 434 13.59 34.40 -4.61
CA THR A 434 13.75 35.46 -5.62
C THR A 434 14.73 36.44 -5.01
N PRO A 435 16.00 36.53 -5.48
CA PRO A 435 16.93 37.54 -5.01
C PRO A 435 16.36 38.91 -5.38
N GLY A 436 15.88 39.63 -4.37
CA GLY A 436 15.65 41.09 -4.51
C GLY A 436 14.44 41.52 -5.31
N THR A 437 13.23 41.32 -4.75
CA THR A 437 12.17 42.25 -5.04
C THR A 437 12.16 43.30 -3.92
N ALA A 438 12.81 44.39 -4.16
CA ALA A 438 12.68 45.59 -3.33
C ALA A 438 11.19 45.97 -3.19
N PRO A 439 10.75 46.52 -2.04
CA PRO A 439 9.35 46.86 -1.83
C PRO A 439 8.93 47.88 -2.90
N MET A 440 7.91 47.55 -3.68
CA MET A 440 7.28 48.52 -4.60
C MET A 440 6.60 49.59 -3.73
N THR A 441 7.31 50.67 -3.50
CA THR A 441 6.74 51.94 -3.06
C THR A 441 6.18 52.67 -4.26
N GLY A 442 4.89 52.99 -4.20
CA GLY A 442 4.33 54.14 -4.91
C GLY A 442 3.64 53.85 -6.23
N HIS A 443 2.33 53.63 -6.18
CA HIS A 443 1.45 54.00 -7.27
C HIS A 443 1.45 55.53 -7.40
N GLN A 444 2.23 56.07 -8.34
CA GLN A 444 2.00 57.42 -8.84
C GLN A 444 1.10 57.34 -10.09
N GLY A 445 -0.05 58.02 -10.00
CA GLY A 445 -0.98 58.18 -11.08
C GLY A 445 -0.31 58.92 -12.27
N HIS A 446 -0.42 58.36 -13.45
CA HIS A 446 -0.08 59.02 -14.67
C HIS A 446 -1.33 59.44 -15.41
N SER A 447 -1.46 60.77 -15.52
CA SER A 447 -2.36 61.49 -16.39
C SER A 447 -2.07 61.14 -17.86
N MET A 448 -3.13 60.96 -18.61
CA MET A 448 -3.08 60.91 -20.10
C MET A 448 -2.58 62.21 -20.69
N SER A 449 -1.62 62.15 -21.60
CA SER A 449 -1.51 63.09 -22.70
C SER A 449 -0.80 62.41 -23.86
N GLY A 450 -1.41 62.48 -25.02
CA GLY A 450 -1.14 61.74 -26.22
C GLY A 450 0.23 61.92 -26.84
N MET A 451 0.61 60.94 -27.67
CA MET A 451 1.23 61.12 -28.98
C MET A 451 1.24 59.77 -29.73
N SER A 452 0.78 59.87 -31.00
CA SER A 452 0.82 58.82 -31.99
C SER A 452 2.25 58.37 -32.31
N GLY A 453 2.46 57.08 -32.37
CA GLY A 453 3.67 56.45 -32.90
C GLY A 453 3.42 54.96 -33.13
N SER A 454 3.24 54.63 -34.43
CA SER A 454 3.06 53.25 -34.90
C SER A 454 4.34 52.45 -34.74
N HIS A 455 4.32 51.46 -33.83
CA HIS A 455 5.25 50.32 -33.89
C HIS A 455 4.44 49.05 -33.84
N ALA A 456 4.55 48.25 -34.89
CA ALA A 456 4.03 46.89 -34.96
C ALA A 456 4.72 46.04 -33.89
N VAL A 457 3.97 45.69 -32.84
CA VAL A 457 4.39 44.69 -31.87
C VAL A 457 4.08 43.32 -32.49
N SER A 458 5.13 42.61 -32.87
CA SER A 458 5.06 41.18 -33.14
C SER A 458 4.60 40.48 -31.85
N GLN A 459 3.35 40.03 -31.82
CA GLN A 459 2.84 39.18 -30.74
C GLN A 459 3.49 37.82 -30.87
N GLU A 460 4.55 37.57 -30.09
CA GLU A 460 5.05 36.22 -29.85
C GLU A 460 3.94 35.41 -29.19
N SER A 461 3.52 34.34 -29.86
CA SER A 461 2.61 33.36 -29.29
C SER A 461 3.43 32.40 -28.45
N GLU A 462 3.14 32.36 -27.17
CA GLU A 462 3.76 31.40 -26.24
C GLU A 462 3.07 30.02 -26.38
N HIS A 463 3.87 28.98 -26.61
CA HIS A 463 3.39 27.60 -26.72
C HIS A 463 3.55 26.89 -25.37
N VAL A 464 2.44 26.42 -24.82
CA VAL A 464 2.43 25.63 -23.56
C VAL A 464 2.05 24.20 -23.89
N LEU A 465 2.93 23.25 -23.53
CA LEU A 465 2.70 21.83 -23.66
C LEU A 465 2.43 21.22 -22.25
N PHE A 466 1.34 20.47 -22.13
CA PHE A 466 1.06 19.72 -20.91
C PHE A 466 0.47 18.36 -21.23
N ALA A 467 0.85 17.35 -20.44
CA ALA A 467 0.39 15.98 -20.63
C ALA A 467 -0.99 15.77 -20.03
N VAL A 468 -1.95 15.35 -20.87
CA VAL A 468 -3.29 14.96 -20.43
C VAL A 468 -3.56 13.53 -20.87
N ARG A 469 -4.07 12.69 -19.95
CA ARG A 469 -4.42 11.31 -20.28
C ARG A 469 -5.85 11.22 -20.77
N GLY A 470 -6.03 10.72 -21.98
CA GLY A 470 -7.33 10.38 -22.57
C GLY A 470 -7.15 9.21 -23.54
N SER A 471 -8.14 8.34 -23.66
CA SER A 471 -8.02 7.09 -24.44
C SER A 471 -9.05 6.97 -25.58
N CYS A 472 -9.77 8.04 -25.94
CA CYS A 472 -10.78 8.00 -26.98
C CYS A 472 -10.97 9.35 -27.70
N ASP A 473 -11.48 9.31 -28.95
CA ASP A 473 -11.71 10.51 -29.78
C ASP A 473 -12.65 11.53 -29.12
N MET A 474 -13.64 11.10 -28.36
CA MET A 474 -14.50 12.00 -27.57
C MET A 474 -13.73 12.74 -26.46
N CYS A 475 -12.68 12.13 -25.90
CA CYS A 475 -11.84 12.80 -24.92
C CYS A 475 -11.01 13.90 -25.57
N LYS A 476 -10.47 13.65 -26.76
CA LYS A 476 -9.73 14.62 -27.57
C LYS A 476 -10.58 15.87 -27.81
N GLU A 477 -11.77 15.68 -28.35
CA GLU A 477 -12.67 16.79 -28.72
C GLU A 477 -13.11 17.61 -27.49
N ARG A 478 -13.37 16.97 -26.35
CA ARG A 478 -13.73 17.68 -25.10
C ARG A 478 -12.56 18.47 -24.53
N ILE A 479 -11.35 17.93 -24.56
CA ILE A 479 -10.13 18.58 -24.04
C ILE A 479 -9.76 19.79 -24.94
N GLU A 480 -9.76 19.61 -26.24
CA GLU A 480 -9.51 20.72 -27.16
C GLU A 480 -10.55 21.84 -27.04
N THR A 481 -11.83 21.48 -26.86
CA THR A 481 -12.93 22.44 -26.67
C THR A 481 -12.78 23.19 -25.36
N ALA A 482 -12.45 22.49 -24.27
CA ALA A 482 -12.23 23.10 -22.97
C ALA A 482 -11.02 24.05 -22.98
N ALA A 483 -9.92 23.65 -23.62
CA ALA A 483 -8.74 24.49 -23.73
C ALA A 483 -9.00 25.74 -24.57
N LYS A 484 -9.73 25.65 -25.68
CA LYS A 484 -10.15 26.81 -26.53
C LYS A 484 -11.12 27.75 -25.80
N GLY A 485 -11.82 27.26 -24.77
CA GLY A 485 -12.72 28.09 -23.94
C GLY A 485 -12.00 29.00 -22.94
N VAL A 486 -10.69 28.81 -22.73
CA VAL A 486 -9.89 29.66 -21.83
C VAL A 486 -9.52 30.98 -22.52
N SER A 487 -9.78 32.09 -21.84
CA SER A 487 -9.45 33.43 -22.37
C SER A 487 -7.94 33.55 -22.59
N GLY A 488 -7.55 33.90 -23.84
CA GLY A 488 -6.15 34.04 -24.28
C GLY A 488 -5.61 32.84 -25.08
N VAL A 489 -6.30 31.70 -25.12
CA VAL A 489 -5.92 30.57 -25.95
C VAL A 489 -6.40 30.76 -27.39
N ARG A 490 -5.47 30.79 -28.36
CA ARG A 490 -5.76 30.93 -29.79
C ARG A 490 -6.04 29.59 -30.47
N SER A 491 -5.31 28.57 -30.10
CA SER A 491 -5.49 27.21 -30.62
C SER A 491 -5.09 26.18 -29.59
N ALA A 492 -5.76 25.03 -29.59
CA ALA A 492 -5.39 23.85 -28.81
C ALA A 492 -5.42 22.63 -29.72
N HIS A 493 -4.43 21.77 -29.61
CA HIS A 493 -4.28 20.56 -30.41
C HIS A 493 -3.84 19.40 -29.52
N TRP A 494 -4.45 18.25 -29.76
CA TRP A 494 -4.10 17.02 -29.07
C TRP A 494 -3.32 16.11 -30.02
N ASP A 495 -2.12 15.68 -29.62
CA ASP A 495 -1.29 14.67 -30.31
C ASP A 495 -1.49 13.28 -29.76
#